data_a724c241067ce75c4340827712edb4f6
#
_entry.id   a724c241067ce75c4340827712edb4f6
#
_cell.length_a   1.000
_cell.length_b   1.000
_cell.length_c   1.000
_cell.angle_alpha   90.00
_cell.angle_beta   90.00
_cell.angle_gamma   90.00
#
_symmetry.space_group_name_H-M   'P 1'
#
loop_
_entity.id
_entity.type
_entity.pdbx_description
1 polymer ?
#
loop_
_entity_poly.entity_id
_entity_poly.type
_entity_poly.pdbx_seq_one_letter_code
_entity_poly.pdbx_strand_id
1 'polypeptide(L)'
;MSEQEELVVFMTLPFGVDESIIPGVLASRGIPVHLVERYLARQGRYVEIQIPASRLEDARRALDDARRVGEQLKASPAEDGQ
;
A
#
# COMPACT_ATOMS: atom_id res chain seq x y z
N MET A 1 -25.84 -9.74 10.71
CA MET A 1 -25.25 -9.09 10.80
C MET A 1 -24.42 -8.93 9.87
N SER A 2 -24.32 -8.12 9.45
CA SER A 2 -23.58 -8.01 8.52
C SER A 2 -22.31 -7.89 8.85
N GLU A 3 -21.59 -8.61 8.43
CA GLU A 3 -20.34 -8.55 8.70
C GLU A 3 -19.62 -7.98 7.63
N GLN A 4 -20.19 -7.49 6.60
CA GLN A 4 -19.44 -6.93 5.55
C GLN A 4 -19.06 -5.60 5.88
N GLU A 5 -17.79 -5.32 5.91
CA GLU A 5 -17.32 -4.06 6.23
C GLU A 5 -17.12 -3.26 4.98
N GLU A 6 -17.37 -2.00 5.02
CA GLU A 6 -17.16 -1.14 3.88
C GLU A 6 -15.70 -1.08 3.52
N LEU A 7 -15.40 -1.20 2.24
CA LEU A 7 -14.03 -1.05 1.77
C LEU A 7 -13.79 0.39 1.37
N VAL A 8 -12.62 0.90 1.71
CA VAL A 8 -12.25 2.26 1.35
C VAL A 8 -10.94 2.22 0.59
N VAL A 9 -10.74 3.21 -0.26
CA VAL A 9 -9.50 3.28 -1.02
C VAL A 9 -8.40 3.81 -0.11
N PHE A 10 -7.41 2.99 0.15
CA PHE A 10 -6.28 3.38 0.99
C PHE A 10 -5.26 4.16 0.17
N MET A 11 -4.96 3.68 -1.04
CA MET A 11 -4.08 4.43 -1.92
C MET A 11 -4.24 3.93 -3.33
N THR A 12 -3.72 4.68 -4.29
CA THR A 12 -3.71 4.29 -5.68
C THR A 12 -2.28 4.19 -6.16
N LEU A 13 -2.03 3.23 -7.04
CA LEU A 13 -0.71 3.02 -7.61
C LEU A 13 -0.78 3.21 -9.11
N PRO A 14 0.03 4.11 -9.67
CA PRO A 14 0.01 4.29 -11.12
C PRO A 14 0.62 3.10 -11.83
N PHE A 15 0.32 3.02 -13.11
CA PHE A 15 0.88 1.95 -13.91
C PHE A 15 2.39 2.02 -13.87
N GLY A 16 3.02 0.89 -13.75
CA GLY A 16 4.48 0.84 -13.71
C GLY A 16 5.08 0.76 -12.32
N VAL A 17 4.27 1.04 -11.30
CA VAL A 17 4.73 0.89 -9.94
C VAL A 17 4.54 -0.56 -9.53
N ASP A 18 5.47 -1.09 -8.76
CA ASP A 18 5.35 -2.47 -8.31
C ASP A 18 4.17 -2.59 -7.37
N GLU A 19 3.16 -3.31 -7.81
CA GLU A 19 1.92 -3.40 -7.08
C GLU A 19 1.98 -4.42 -5.94
N SER A 20 3.06 -5.15 -5.81
CA SER A 20 3.11 -6.19 -4.80
C SER A 20 3.67 -5.70 -3.47
N ILE A 21 4.36 -4.58 -3.46
CA ILE A 21 5.04 -4.14 -2.26
C ILE A 21 4.06 -3.70 -1.18
N ILE A 22 3.17 -2.78 -1.50
CA ILE A 22 2.23 -2.27 -0.52
C ILE A 22 1.26 -3.37 -0.05
N PRO A 23 0.65 -4.14 -0.96
CA PRO A 23 -0.20 -5.23 -0.48
C PRO A 23 0.55 -6.22 0.37
N GLY A 24 1.81 -6.48 0.07
CA GLY A 24 2.60 -7.39 0.87
C GLY A 24 2.82 -6.89 2.28
N VAL A 25 3.09 -5.59 2.42
CA VAL A 25 3.25 -4.99 3.73
C VAL A 25 1.96 -5.12 4.54
N LEU A 26 0.82 -4.82 3.92
CA LEU A 26 -0.45 -4.88 4.62
C LEU A 26 -0.81 -6.31 4.97
N ALA A 27 -0.58 -7.24 4.06
CA ALA A 27 -0.90 -8.63 4.32
C ALA A 27 -0.07 -9.19 5.47
N SER A 28 1.17 -8.75 5.59
CA SER A 28 2.03 -9.23 6.65
C SER A 28 1.53 -8.78 8.02
N ARG A 29 0.66 -7.79 8.05
CA ARG A 29 0.04 -7.34 9.30
C ARG A 29 -1.37 -7.86 9.46
N GLY A 30 -1.79 -8.79 8.60
CA GLY A 30 -3.12 -9.36 8.72
C GLY A 30 -4.21 -8.47 8.22
N ILE A 31 -3.90 -7.49 7.38
CA ILE A 31 -4.89 -6.57 6.86
C ILE A 31 -5.36 -7.07 5.50
N PRO A 32 -6.65 -7.33 5.31
CA PRO A 32 -7.14 -7.78 4.01
C PRO A 32 -6.99 -6.68 2.98
N VAL A 33 -6.57 -7.05 1.78
CA VAL A 33 -6.33 -6.09 0.71
C VAL A 33 -7.09 -6.53 -0.53
N HIS A 34 -7.74 -5.56 -1.17
CA HIS A 34 -8.42 -5.81 -2.43
C HIS A 34 -7.84 -4.87 -3.46
N LEU A 35 -7.42 -5.41 -4.60
CA LEU A 35 -6.84 -4.62 -5.67
C LEU A 35 -7.87 -4.46 -6.77
N VAL A 36 -8.14 -3.23 -7.17
CA VAL A 36 -9.11 -2.94 -8.18
C VAL A 36 -8.45 -2.15 -9.29
N GLU A 37 -8.47 -2.69 -10.52
CA GLU A 37 -7.91 -1.97 -11.65
C GLU A 37 -8.90 -0.95 -12.15
N ARG A 38 -8.40 0.22 -12.47
CA ARG A 38 -9.21 1.28 -13.04
C ARG A 38 -8.50 1.85 -14.26
N TYR A 39 -9.28 2.46 -15.13
CA TYR A 39 -8.75 3.06 -16.34
C TYR A 39 -9.23 4.49 -16.44
N LEU A 40 -8.32 5.40 -16.71
CA LEU A 40 -8.66 6.76 -16.99
C LEU A 40 -8.30 7.04 -18.43
N ALA A 41 -9.17 7.74 -19.13
CA ALA A 41 -9.06 7.89 -20.58
C ALA A 41 -7.71 8.41 -21.00
N ARG A 42 -7.14 9.35 -20.27
CA ARG A 42 -5.89 9.94 -20.70
C ARG A 42 -4.70 9.48 -19.92
N GLN A 43 -4.92 8.95 -18.72
CA GLN A 43 -3.80 8.60 -17.87
C GLN A 43 -3.49 7.13 -17.87
N GLY A 44 -4.35 6.33 -18.46
CA GLY A 44 -4.10 4.92 -18.53
C GLY A 44 -4.55 4.18 -17.28
N ARG A 45 -3.89 3.08 -16.99
CA ARG A 45 -4.33 2.17 -15.95
C ARG A 45 -3.72 2.54 -14.61
N TYR A 46 -4.49 2.40 -13.57
CA TYR A 46 -3.96 2.49 -12.23
C TYR A 46 -4.68 1.47 -11.36
N VAL A 47 -4.17 1.20 -10.18
CA VAL A 47 -4.73 0.21 -9.28
C VAL A 47 -5.09 0.90 -7.97
N GLU A 48 -6.30 0.64 -7.49
CA GLU A 48 -6.72 1.10 -6.17
C GLU A 48 -6.51 -0.01 -5.17
N ILE A 49 -5.88 0.31 -4.06
CA ILE A 49 -5.73 -0.62 -2.96
C ILE A 49 -6.84 -0.31 -1.97
N GLN A 50 -7.77 -1.25 -1.82
CA GLN A 50 -8.93 -1.05 -0.95
C GLN A 50 -8.83 -1.96 0.26
N ILE A 51 -9.15 -1.43 1.41
CA ILE A 51 -9.08 -2.16 2.67
C ILE A 51 -10.34 -1.87 3.47
N PRO A 52 -10.66 -2.71 4.46
CA PRO A 52 -11.79 -2.42 5.32
C PRO A 52 -11.59 -1.11 6.07
N ALA A 53 -12.64 -0.35 6.20
CA ALA A 53 -12.55 0.97 6.82
C ALA A 53 -11.99 0.90 8.23
N SER A 54 -12.32 -0.14 8.98
CA SER A 54 -11.85 -0.27 10.35
C SER A 54 -10.36 -0.54 10.44
N ARG A 55 -9.71 -0.89 9.33
CA ARG A 55 -8.30 -1.17 9.35
C ARG A 55 -7.45 -0.03 8.79
N LEU A 56 -8.07 1.10 8.52
CA LEU A 56 -7.37 2.21 7.90
C LEU A 56 -6.21 2.70 8.75
N GLU A 57 -6.43 2.83 10.04
CA GLU A 57 -5.38 3.30 10.92
C GLU A 57 -4.23 2.30 11.00
N ASP A 58 -4.58 1.02 11.08
CA ASP A 58 -3.55 -0.02 11.11
C ASP A 58 -2.75 -0.02 9.83
N ALA A 59 -3.40 0.21 8.69
CA ALA A 59 -2.73 0.24 7.42
C ALA A 59 -1.75 1.40 7.33
N ARG A 60 -2.15 2.55 7.83
CA ARG A 60 -1.25 3.70 7.85
C ARG A 60 -0.03 3.43 8.69
N ARG A 61 -0.23 2.81 9.83
CA ARG A 61 0.87 2.50 10.72
C ARG A 61 1.81 1.49 10.10
N ALA A 62 1.24 0.47 9.43
CA ALA A 62 2.06 -0.54 8.79
C ALA A 62 2.92 0.07 7.70
N LEU A 63 2.34 0.97 6.91
CA LEU A 63 3.06 1.58 5.83
C LEU A 63 4.14 2.53 6.36
N ASP A 64 3.83 3.25 7.41
CA ASP A 64 4.78 4.15 8.02
C ASP A 64 5.97 3.39 8.57
N ASP A 65 5.73 2.26 9.22
CA ASP A 65 6.82 1.44 9.75
C ASP A 65 7.68 0.90 8.62
N ALA A 66 7.06 0.44 7.54
CA ALA A 66 7.81 -0.09 6.43
C ALA A 66 8.66 0.99 5.77
N ARG A 67 8.13 2.19 5.68
CA ARG A 67 8.88 3.28 5.10
C ARG A 67 10.07 3.64 5.96
N ARG A 68 9.89 3.61 7.26
CA ARG A 68 10.98 3.93 8.18
C ARG A 68 12.10 2.92 8.07
N VAL A 69 11.76 1.64 7.96
CA VAL A 69 12.77 0.61 7.77
C VAL A 69 13.50 0.82 6.45
N GLY A 70 12.75 1.13 5.40
CA GLY A 70 13.36 1.37 4.11
C GLY A 70 14.32 2.53 4.12
N GLU A 71 13.97 3.59 4.85
CA GLU A 71 14.84 4.73 4.94
C GLU A 71 16.11 4.40 5.71
N GLN A 72 15.99 3.60 6.74
CA GLN A 72 17.18 3.20 7.46
C GLN A 72 18.10 2.35 6.62
N LEU A 73 17.53 1.45 5.83
CA LEU A 73 18.34 0.64 4.97
C LEU A 73 19.01 1.46 3.89
N LYS A 74 18.34 2.47 3.38
CA LYS A 74 18.95 3.30 2.42
C LYS A 74 20.07 4.13 2.97
N ALA A 75 19.89 4.61 4.17
CA ALA A 75 20.89 5.48 4.75
C ALA A 75 22.13 4.73 5.09
N SER A 76 22.01 3.47 5.40
CA SER A 76 23.12 2.84 5.91
C SER A 76 24.25 2.77 4.96
N PRO A 77 24.20 2.39 3.89
CA PRO A 77 25.36 2.27 3.16
C PRO A 77 25.71 3.41 2.44
N ALA A 78 25.32 3.65 2.31
CA ALA A 78 25.64 4.22 1.77
C ALA A 78 26.28 5.02 1.44
N GLU A 79 26.22 5.13 1.64
CA GLU A 79 26.54 5.85 1.48
C GLU A 79 27.54 6.00 1.19
N ASP A 80 27.89 5.78 1.19
CA ASP A 80 28.64 5.87 0.95
C ASP A 80 29.22 6.06 0.20
N GLY A 81 29.29 6.15 0.15
CA GLY A 81 29.75 6.39 -0.40
C GLY A 81 30.16 6.75 -1.06
N GLN A 82 30.16 7.00 -1.06
CA GLN A 82 30.35 7.37 -1.51
C GLN A 82 30.56 7.66 -1.76
#